data_b53d704d54229842fb32baaf6be2aee4
#
_entry.id   b53d704d54229842fb32baaf6be2aee4
#
_cell.length_a   1.000
_cell.length_b   1.000
_cell.length_c   1.000
_cell.angle_alpha   90.00
_cell.angle_beta   90.00
_cell.angle_gamma   90.00
#
_symmetry.space_group_name_H-M   'P 1'
#
loop_
_entity.id
_entity.type
_entity.pdbx_description
1 polymer ?
#
loop_
_entity_poly.entity_id
_entity_poly.type
_entity_poly.pdbx_seq_one_letter_code
_entity_poly.pdbx_strand_id
1 'polypeptide(L)'
;QAVIVKNSKAGTLVIDKRDSLTGKPLQGVTFKVTTSTGAFVPAENGQISSNGLYFTDKDGKITIHGVVGTLVVTETATIPGYTIDPVTKTQTVVVNPNDTQTLHFTNTPSTTLVIEKYIEGTTTPLKGVTFLVTDSSGAVVGRSNGEFITDENGRIVIHDLIPGTTVTAREVKTVEGFVLDGAAKSILIKAGEVQTLRFYNVRAGGLTVIKKDEKTGARIPGVQFEIRKMDG
;
A
#
# COMPACT_ATOMS: atom_id res chain seq x y z
N GLN A 1 16.42 -36.93 -56.78
CA GLN A 1 16.04 -37.01 -55.38
C GLN A 1 15.34 -35.71 -54.99
N ALA A 2 14.06 -35.76 -54.59
CA ALA A 2 13.35 -34.60 -54.08
C ALA A 2 13.69 -34.45 -52.59
N VAL A 3 14.18 -33.29 -52.16
CA VAL A 3 14.35 -32.92 -50.73
C VAL A 3 13.08 -32.23 -50.29
N ILE A 4 12.32 -32.84 -49.39
CA ILE A 4 11.16 -32.26 -48.81
C ILE A 4 11.60 -31.51 -47.55
N VAL A 5 11.55 -30.17 -47.57
CA VAL A 5 11.77 -29.31 -46.40
C VAL A 5 10.40 -28.99 -45.79
N LYS A 6 10.19 -29.41 -44.56
CA LYS A 6 8.97 -29.07 -43.78
C LYS A 6 9.29 -27.91 -42.85
N ASN A 7 8.56 -26.80 -43.00
CA ASN A 7 8.59 -25.70 -42.06
C ASN A 7 7.46 -25.86 -41.01
N SER A 8 7.82 -25.83 -39.75
CA SER A 8 6.84 -25.76 -38.64
C SER A 8 6.53 -24.29 -38.36
N LYS A 9 5.26 -23.96 -38.05
CA LYS A 9 4.94 -22.66 -37.52
C LYS A 9 5.59 -22.51 -36.13
N ALA A 10 6.11 -21.36 -35.82
CA ALA A 10 6.54 -21.04 -34.46
C ALA A 10 5.33 -21.11 -33.47
N GLY A 11 5.64 -21.25 -32.21
CA GLY A 11 4.60 -21.34 -31.17
C GLY A 11 4.05 -19.98 -30.75
N THR A 12 3.14 -20.00 -29.78
CA THR A 12 2.51 -18.84 -29.18
C THR A 12 2.61 -18.90 -27.66
N LEU A 13 2.97 -17.79 -27.03
CA LEU A 13 2.87 -17.60 -25.60
C LEU A 13 1.68 -16.68 -25.29
N VAL A 14 0.82 -17.10 -24.37
CA VAL A 14 -0.25 -16.29 -23.79
C VAL A 14 0.05 -16.04 -22.32
N ILE A 15 0.00 -14.81 -21.89
CA ILE A 15 0.02 -14.41 -20.48
C ILE A 15 -1.40 -14.01 -20.14
N ASP A 16 -1.99 -14.60 -19.09
CA ASP A 16 -3.34 -14.32 -18.60
C ASP A 16 -3.23 -13.77 -17.18
N LYS A 17 -3.61 -12.49 -17.01
CA LYS A 17 -3.46 -11.75 -15.76
C LYS A 17 -4.80 -11.45 -15.13
N ARG A 18 -4.98 -11.89 -13.87
CA ARG A 18 -6.25 -11.80 -13.15
C ARG A 18 -6.10 -11.21 -11.75
N ASP A 19 -7.20 -10.64 -11.28
CA ASP A 19 -7.43 -10.33 -9.86
C ASP A 19 -7.55 -11.65 -9.08
N SER A 20 -6.78 -11.82 -8.00
CA SER A 20 -6.71 -13.06 -7.23
C SER A 20 -7.99 -13.40 -6.47
N LEU A 21 -8.84 -12.41 -6.20
CA LEU A 21 -10.09 -12.60 -5.43
C LEU A 21 -11.30 -12.76 -6.33
N THR A 22 -11.38 -11.97 -7.40
CA THR A 22 -12.58 -11.89 -8.24
C THR A 22 -12.44 -12.61 -9.57
N GLY A 23 -11.20 -12.97 -9.98
CA GLY A 23 -10.91 -13.54 -11.29
C GLY A 23 -11.05 -12.54 -12.45
N LYS A 24 -11.35 -11.27 -12.19
CA LYS A 24 -11.48 -10.24 -13.23
C LYS A 24 -10.16 -9.99 -13.93
N PRO A 25 -10.17 -9.69 -15.26
CA PRO A 25 -8.96 -9.35 -15.99
C PRO A 25 -8.34 -8.04 -15.48
N LEU A 26 -7.00 -7.99 -15.46
CA LEU A 26 -6.25 -6.80 -15.10
C LEU A 26 -5.54 -6.24 -16.34
N GLN A 27 -6.03 -5.09 -16.84
CA GLN A 27 -5.47 -4.36 -17.97
C GLN A 27 -4.32 -3.45 -17.52
N GLY A 28 -3.27 -3.31 -18.36
CA GLY A 28 -2.18 -2.36 -18.14
C GLY A 28 -1.05 -2.86 -17.22
N VAL A 29 -1.09 -4.12 -16.82
CA VAL A 29 0.00 -4.75 -16.05
C VAL A 29 1.19 -5.01 -16.96
N THR A 30 2.40 -4.71 -16.50
CA THR A 30 3.63 -4.78 -17.29
C THR A 30 4.41 -6.07 -17.03
N PHE A 31 4.73 -6.76 -18.10
CA PHE A 31 5.56 -7.96 -18.10
C PHE A 31 6.82 -7.77 -18.93
N LYS A 32 7.92 -8.31 -18.43
CA LYS A 32 9.16 -8.51 -19.21
C LYS A 32 9.24 -9.95 -19.66
N VAL A 33 9.42 -10.16 -20.96
CA VAL A 33 9.57 -11.48 -21.56
C VAL A 33 10.93 -11.57 -22.24
N THR A 34 11.71 -12.60 -21.85
CA THR A 34 13.04 -12.87 -22.41
C THR A 34 13.19 -14.36 -22.71
N THR A 35 14.19 -14.71 -23.50
CA THR A 35 14.68 -16.08 -23.58
C THR A 35 15.40 -16.45 -22.27
N SER A 36 15.74 -17.73 -22.10
CA SER A 36 16.55 -18.20 -20.96
C SER A 36 17.95 -17.57 -20.91
N THR A 37 18.45 -17.05 -22.04
CA THR A 37 19.74 -16.33 -22.12
C THR A 37 19.60 -14.82 -21.90
N GLY A 38 18.38 -14.32 -21.63
CA GLY A 38 18.10 -12.90 -21.40
C GLY A 38 17.85 -12.07 -22.66
N ALA A 39 17.87 -12.67 -23.86
CA ALA A 39 17.55 -11.95 -25.09
C ALA A 39 16.05 -11.58 -25.13
N PHE A 40 15.72 -10.42 -25.72
CA PHE A 40 14.33 -9.99 -25.90
C PHE A 40 13.63 -10.83 -26.96
N VAL A 41 12.34 -11.04 -26.74
CA VAL A 41 11.48 -11.78 -27.66
C VAL A 41 10.72 -10.75 -28.51
N PRO A 42 10.92 -10.74 -29.85
CA PRO A 42 10.14 -9.90 -30.76
C PRO A 42 8.75 -10.52 -30.96
N ALA A 43 7.69 -9.71 -30.88
CA ALA A 43 6.33 -10.13 -31.22
C ALA A 43 5.96 -9.73 -32.64
N GLU A 44 5.27 -10.61 -33.36
CA GLU A 44 4.81 -10.38 -34.75
C GLU A 44 3.64 -9.45 -34.67
N ASN A 45 3.06 -8.72 -34.20
CA ASN A 45 1.86 -7.89 -34.32
C ASN A 45 1.90 -6.55 -33.57
N GLY A 46 3.05 -5.86 -33.57
CA GLY A 46 3.09 -4.46 -33.17
C GLY A 46 2.97 -4.16 -31.68
N GLN A 47 2.88 -5.17 -30.81
CA GLN A 47 3.01 -5.02 -29.35
C GLN A 47 4.47 -5.11 -28.90
N ILE A 48 5.41 -4.85 -29.78
CA ILE A 48 6.83 -4.97 -29.50
C ILE A 48 7.31 -3.78 -28.69
N SER A 49 7.74 -4.04 -27.49
CA SER A 49 8.66 -3.15 -26.82
C SER A 49 10.09 -3.52 -27.19
N SER A 50 10.90 -2.55 -27.63
CA SER A 50 12.33 -2.70 -27.91
C SER A 50 13.15 -3.16 -26.70
N ASN A 51 12.55 -3.22 -25.52
CA ASN A 51 13.16 -3.59 -24.24
C ASN A 51 12.56 -4.87 -23.63
N GLY A 52 11.75 -5.63 -24.36
CA GLY A 52 11.10 -6.86 -23.90
C GLY A 52 9.90 -6.64 -22.97
N LEU A 53 9.37 -5.42 -22.88
CA LEU A 53 8.20 -5.10 -22.06
C LEU A 53 6.90 -5.23 -22.87
N TYR A 54 5.88 -5.82 -22.24
CA TYR A 54 4.55 -6.03 -22.77
C TYR A 54 3.51 -5.60 -21.74
N PHE A 55 2.33 -5.20 -22.20
CA PHE A 55 1.24 -4.72 -21.37
C PHE A 55 0.00 -5.57 -21.59
N THR A 56 -0.71 -5.94 -20.52
CA THR A 56 -1.97 -6.66 -20.65
C THR A 56 -3.06 -5.78 -21.28
N ASP A 57 -3.83 -6.39 -22.18
CA ASP A 57 -4.99 -5.77 -22.84
C ASP A 57 -6.23 -5.69 -21.92
N LYS A 58 -7.38 -5.25 -22.47
CA LYS A 58 -8.66 -5.16 -21.74
C LYS A 58 -9.17 -6.50 -21.19
N ASP A 59 -8.72 -7.62 -21.77
CA ASP A 59 -9.07 -8.98 -21.37
C ASP A 59 -8.03 -9.57 -20.40
N GLY A 60 -7.05 -8.76 -19.96
CA GLY A 60 -5.95 -9.15 -19.08
C GLY A 60 -4.91 -10.01 -19.76
N LYS A 61 -4.82 -9.97 -21.11
CA LYS A 61 -3.97 -10.86 -21.89
C LYS A 61 -2.83 -10.14 -22.59
N ILE A 62 -1.74 -10.89 -22.76
CA ILE A 62 -0.66 -10.62 -23.71
C ILE A 62 -0.55 -11.87 -24.57
N THR A 63 -0.57 -11.71 -25.91
CA THR A 63 -0.35 -12.82 -26.84
C THR A 63 0.88 -12.53 -27.69
N ILE A 64 1.87 -13.41 -27.62
CA ILE A 64 3.14 -13.29 -28.34
C ILE A 64 3.24 -14.46 -29.30
N HIS A 65 3.17 -14.18 -30.58
CA HIS A 65 3.30 -15.16 -31.66
C HIS A 65 4.76 -15.27 -32.11
N GLY A 66 5.08 -16.35 -32.81
CA GLY A 66 6.39 -16.49 -33.45
C GLY A 66 7.51 -16.88 -32.50
N VAL A 67 7.21 -17.40 -31.31
CA VAL A 67 8.18 -17.74 -30.27
C VAL A 67 8.39 -19.25 -30.15
N VAL A 68 9.62 -19.66 -29.83
CA VAL A 68 9.98 -21.06 -29.54
C VAL A 68 11.10 -21.10 -28.50
N GLY A 69 11.18 -22.22 -27.76
CA GLY A 69 12.19 -22.46 -26.75
C GLY A 69 11.79 -22.02 -25.36
N THR A 70 12.75 -21.93 -24.46
CA THR A 70 12.52 -21.57 -23.07
C THR A 70 12.40 -20.05 -22.91
N LEU A 71 11.26 -19.60 -22.42
CA LEU A 71 10.96 -18.19 -22.14
C LEU A 71 10.84 -17.96 -20.65
N VAL A 72 11.34 -16.81 -20.20
CA VAL A 72 11.21 -16.30 -18.82
C VAL A 72 10.28 -15.08 -18.84
N VAL A 73 9.20 -15.15 -18.08
CA VAL A 73 8.17 -14.12 -17.98
C VAL A 73 8.17 -13.56 -16.58
N THR A 74 8.43 -12.26 -16.44
CA THR A 74 8.48 -11.59 -15.14
C THR A 74 7.51 -10.40 -15.13
N GLU A 75 6.60 -10.36 -14.19
CA GLU A 75 5.83 -9.16 -13.91
C GLU A 75 6.73 -8.08 -13.28
N THR A 76 6.81 -6.91 -13.91
CA THR A 76 7.70 -5.81 -13.52
C THR A 76 6.99 -4.63 -12.91
N ALA A 77 5.72 -4.42 -13.27
CA ALA A 77 4.87 -3.39 -12.68
C ALA A 77 3.40 -3.79 -12.74
N THR A 78 2.65 -3.41 -11.71
CA THR A 78 1.19 -3.58 -11.67
C THR A 78 0.47 -2.24 -11.77
N ILE A 79 -0.86 -2.29 -11.85
CA ILE A 79 -1.73 -1.11 -11.86
C ILE A 79 -2.00 -0.63 -10.43
N PRO A 80 -2.36 0.67 -10.23
CA PRO A 80 -2.74 1.20 -8.93
C PRO A 80 -3.84 0.37 -8.26
N GLY A 81 -3.72 0.18 -6.95
CA GLY A 81 -4.67 -0.61 -6.16
C GLY A 81 -4.40 -2.12 -6.14
N TYR A 82 -3.24 -2.56 -6.64
CA TYR A 82 -2.81 -3.96 -6.61
C TYR A 82 -1.37 -4.11 -6.15
N THR A 83 -1.04 -5.29 -5.59
CA THR A 83 0.32 -5.69 -5.22
C THR A 83 0.77 -6.89 -6.04
N ILE A 84 2.06 -6.89 -6.46
CA ILE A 84 2.69 -8.02 -7.13
C ILE A 84 3.08 -9.05 -6.07
N ASP A 85 2.74 -10.31 -6.30
CA ASP A 85 3.24 -11.42 -5.47
C ASP A 85 4.72 -11.67 -5.76
N PRO A 86 5.63 -11.45 -4.80
CA PRO A 86 7.06 -11.62 -5.03
C PRO A 86 7.47 -13.06 -5.32
N VAL A 87 6.66 -14.05 -4.94
CA VAL A 87 6.94 -15.47 -5.13
C VAL A 87 6.58 -15.91 -6.56
N THR A 88 5.43 -15.49 -7.07
CA THR A 88 4.89 -15.94 -8.35
C THR A 88 5.12 -14.98 -9.51
N LYS A 89 5.75 -13.82 -9.27
CA LYS A 89 5.98 -12.78 -10.30
C LYS A 89 6.83 -13.23 -11.49
N THR A 90 7.59 -14.31 -11.35
CA THR A 90 8.43 -14.84 -12.43
C THR A 90 8.09 -16.30 -12.68
N GLN A 91 7.77 -16.63 -13.95
CA GLN A 91 7.49 -17.98 -14.39
C GLN A 91 8.31 -18.29 -15.64
N THR A 92 8.62 -19.57 -15.82
CA THR A 92 9.36 -20.07 -17.00
C THR A 92 8.50 -21.09 -17.74
N VAL A 93 8.53 -21.05 -19.07
CA VAL A 93 7.77 -21.95 -19.93
C VAL A 93 8.58 -22.37 -21.14
N VAL A 94 8.36 -23.57 -21.63
CA VAL A 94 8.92 -24.04 -22.91
C VAL A 94 7.80 -23.99 -23.95
N VAL A 95 8.01 -23.22 -25.01
CA VAL A 95 7.09 -23.13 -26.16
C VAL A 95 7.68 -23.92 -27.33
N ASN A 96 6.92 -24.92 -27.78
CA ASN A 96 7.34 -25.74 -28.95
C ASN A 96 6.72 -25.21 -30.25
N PRO A 97 7.27 -25.58 -31.43
CA PRO A 97 6.64 -25.26 -32.70
C PRO A 97 5.19 -25.77 -32.75
N ASN A 98 4.29 -24.98 -33.35
CA ASN A 98 2.83 -25.21 -33.46
C ASN A 98 2.10 -25.36 -32.13
N ASP A 99 2.71 -24.95 -31.00
CA ASP A 99 2.14 -25.05 -29.67
C ASP A 99 1.65 -23.69 -29.18
N THR A 100 0.71 -23.69 -28.24
CA THR A 100 0.28 -22.51 -27.49
C THR A 100 0.38 -22.80 -26.00
N GLN A 101 1.25 -22.05 -25.33
CA GLN A 101 1.42 -22.13 -23.89
C GLN A 101 0.78 -20.92 -23.22
N THR A 102 0.07 -21.15 -22.10
CA THR A 102 -0.53 -20.08 -21.29
C THR A 102 0.07 -20.07 -19.89
N LEU A 103 0.52 -18.89 -19.47
CA LEU A 103 0.94 -18.63 -18.10
C LEU A 103 -0.11 -17.79 -17.38
N HIS A 104 -0.51 -18.22 -16.20
CA HIS A 104 -1.47 -17.52 -15.37
C HIS A 104 -0.76 -16.77 -14.25
N PHE A 105 -1.09 -15.49 -14.13
CA PHE A 105 -0.60 -14.61 -13.06
C PHE A 105 -1.78 -13.95 -12.35
N THR A 106 -1.67 -13.80 -11.04
CA THR A 106 -2.66 -13.08 -10.26
C THR A 106 -2.02 -11.96 -9.47
N ASN A 107 -2.75 -10.86 -9.24
CA ASN A 107 -2.39 -9.84 -8.26
C ASN A 107 -3.50 -9.69 -7.24
N THR A 108 -3.09 -9.38 -6.01
CA THR A 108 -4.02 -9.16 -4.92
C THR A 108 -4.35 -7.67 -4.81
N PRO A 109 -5.64 -7.30 -4.72
CA PRO A 109 -6.00 -5.92 -4.46
C PRO A 109 -5.34 -5.41 -3.20
N SER A 110 -4.72 -4.23 -3.27
CA SER A 110 -4.18 -3.53 -2.10
C SER A 110 -5.30 -2.88 -1.29
N THR A 111 -5.01 -2.59 -0.04
CA THR A 111 -5.99 -2.04 0.90
C THR A 111 -5.57 -0.66 1.37
N THR A 112 -6.57 0.15 1.75
CA THR A 112 -6.37 1.46 2.36
C THR A 112 -6.73 1.41 3.84
N LEU A 113 -5.83 1.88 4.70
CA LEU A 113 -6.10 2.17 6.10
C LEU A 113 -6.24 3.68 6.29
N VAL A 114 -7.34 4.10 6.91
CA VAL A 114 -7.58 5.47 7.36
C VAL A 114 -7.42 5.51 8.88
N ILE A 115 -6.60 6.42 9.39
CA ILE A 115 -6.56 6.77 10.81
C ILE A 115 -7.29 8.09 10.96
N GLU A 116 -8.29 8.15 11.82
CA GLU A 116 -9.06 9.35 12.13
C GLU A 116 -8.81 9.77 13.57
N LYS A 117 -8.46 11.03 13.76
CA LYS A 117 -8.17 11.62 15.08
C LYS A 117 -9.12 12.75 15.40
N TYR A 118 -9.77 12.64 16.56
CA TYR A 118 -10.77 13.59 17.04
C TYR A 118 -10.48 14.05 18.47
N ILE A 119 -11.12 15.15 18.86
CA ILE A 119 -11.21 15.59 20.25
C ILE A 119 -12.26 14.72 20.94
N GLU A 120 -11.93 14.17 22.11
CA GLU A 120 -12.80 13.29 22.89
C GLU A 120 -14.17 13.92 23.13
N GLY A 121 -15.24 13.12 22.95
CA GLY A 121 -16.62 13.55 23.09
C GLY A 121 -17.14 14.47 21.98
N THR A 122 -16.37 14.68 20.90
CA THR A 122 -16.76 15.53 19.76
C THR A 122 -16.48 14.86 18.43
N THR A 123 -16.93 15.47 17.32
CA THR A 123 -16.56 15.15 15.95
C THR A 123 -15.51 16.11 15.38
N THR A 124 -14.91 16.97 16.24
CA THR A 124 -13.90 17.92 15.80
C THR A 124 -12.59 17.22 15.50
N PRO A 125 -12.07 17.31 14.27
CA PRO A 125 -10.82 16.66 13.89
C PRO A 125 -9.62 17.32 14.59
N LEU A 126 -8.58 16.50 14.87
CA LEU A 126 -7.35 16.97 15.49
C LEU A 126 -6.18 16.79 14.53
N LYS A 127 -5.74 17.90 13.94
CA LYS A 127 -4.58 18.01 13.04
C LYS A 127 -3.26 17.95 13.80
N GLY A 128 -2.19 17.49 13.15
CA GLY A 128 -0.80 17.60 13.62
C GLY A 128 -0.38 16.53 14.62
N VAL A 129 -1.22 15.54 14.87
CA VAL A 129 -0.92 14.42 15.76
C VAL A 129 -0.10 13.37 15.00
N THR A 130 1.01 12.90 15.60
CA THR A 130 1.89 11.90 14.96
C THR A 130 1.58 10.50 15.45
N PHE A 131 1.42 9.59 14.50
CA PHE A 131 1.23 8.16 14.71
C PHE A 131 2.41 7.37 14.18
N LEU A 132 2.88 6.38 14.96
CA LEU A 132 3.75 5.31 14.47
C LEU A 132 2.86 4.14 14.01
N VAL A 133 3.11 3.66 12.78
CA VAL A 133 2.38 2.54 12.18
C VAL A 133 3.34 1.41 11.88
N THR A 134 3.06 0.22 12.43
CA THR A 134 3.89 -0.98 12.29
C THR A 134 3.02 -2.19 11.91
N ASP A 135 3.64 -3.22 11.39
CA ASP A 135 3.02 -4.54 11.26
C ASP A 135 3.15 -5.37 12.56
N SER A 136 2.67 -6.61 12.52
CA SER A 136 2.72 -7.54 13.66
C SER A 136 4.14 -7.96 14.07
N SER A 137 5.15 -7.78 13.22
CA SER A 137 6.57 -8.03 13.53
C SER A 137 7.25 -6.83 14.18
N GLY A 138 6.57 -5.67 14.21
CA GLY A 138 7.11 -4.38 14.62
C GLY A 138 7.83 -3.63 13.50
N ALA A 139 7.85 -4.16 12.28
CA ALA A 139 8.39 -3.44 11.13
C ALA A 139 7.50 -2.26 10.74
N VAL A 140 8.11 -1.14 10.35
CA VAL A 140 7.39 0.07 9.94
C VAL A 140 6.63 -0.13 8.64
N VAL A 141 5.45 0.47 8.55
CA VAL A 141 4.55 0.35 7.40
C VAL A 141 4.48 1.67 6.63
N GLY A 142 4.55 1.57 5.32
CA GLY A 142 4.29 2.65 4.37
C GLY A 142 5.44 3.64 4.17
N ARG A 143 5.94 4.30 5.22
CA ARG A 143 7.06 5.26 5.15
C ARG A 143 8.30 4.71 5.84
N SER A 144 9.47 5.24 5.48
CA SER A 144 10.78 4.75 5.98
C SER A 144 10.93 4.76 7.51
N ASN A 145 10.23 5.66 8.21
CA ASN A 145 10.23 5.73 9.68
C ASN A 145 8.89 5.28 10.32
N GLY A 146 7.92 4.89 9.51
CA GLY A 146 6.58 4.50 9.97
C GLY A 146 5.75 5.61 10.61
N GLU A 147 6.22 6.86 10.59
CA GLU A 147 5.55 8.00 11.20
C GLU A 147 4.67 8.74 10.20
N PHE A 148 3.44 9.04 10.62
CA PHE A 148 2.44 9.77 9.87
C PHE A 148 1.84 10.86 10.73
N ILE A 149 1.49 11.99 10.11
CA ILE A 149 0.92 13.15 10.79
C ILE A 149 -0.50 13.38 10.26
N THR A 150 -1.47 13.61 11.17
CA THR A 150 -2.85 13.90 10.77
C THR A 150 -2.95 15.24 10.03
N ASP A 151 -3.73 15.24 8.95
CA ASP A 151 -4.01 16.39 8.09
C ASP A 151 -5.03 17.37 8.72
N GLU A 152 -5.50 18.36 7.94
CA GLU A 152 -6.52 19.34 8.34
C GLU A 152 -7.84 18.70 8.77
N ASN A 153 -8.16 17.51 8.26
CA ASN A 153 -9.35 16.75 8.58
C ASN A 153 -9.12 15.72 9.70
N GLY A 154 -7.96 15.80 10.39
CA GLY A 154 -7.57 14.85 11.42
C GLY A 154 -7.29 13.45 10.86
N ARG A 155 -6.91 13.32 9.58
CA ARG A 155 -6.78 12.04 8.88
C ARG A 155 -5.36 11.72 8.46
N ILE A 156 -5.05 10.41 8.47
CA ILE A 156 -3.92 9.78 7.80
C ILE A 156 -4.51 8.74 6.86
N VAL A 157 -4.04 8.69 5.61
CA VAL A 157 -4.45 7.68 4.63
C VAL A 157 -3.21 6.92 4.17
N ILE A 158 -3.23 5.59 4.36
CA ILE A 158 -2.12 4.69 4.02
C ILE A 158 -2.65 3.72 2.97
N HIS A 159 -2.08 3.78 1.78
CA HIS A 159 -2.42 2.91 0.65
C HIS A 159 -1.46 1.73 0.56
N ASP A 160 -1.79 0.79 -0.31
CA ASP A 160 -0.93 -0.33 -0.74
C ASP A 160 -0.50 -1.26 0.40
N LEU A 161 -1.39 -1.44 1.38
CA LEU A 161 -1.19 -2.39 2.46
C LEU A 161 -1.43 -3.83 1.98
N ILE A 162 -0.62 -4.75 2.48
CA ILE A 162 -0.71 -6.18 2.11
C ILE A 162 -1.88 -6.83 2.86
N PRO A 163 -2.88 -7.38 2.17
CA PRO A 163 -3.98 -8.10 2.79
C PRO A 163 -3.48 -9.30 3.62
N GLY A 164 -4.18 -9.57 4.72
CA GLY A 164 -3.82 -10.65 5.65
C GLY A 164 -2.76 -10.26 6.69
N THR A 165 -2.16 -9.06 6.59
CA THR A 165 -1.26 -8.55 7.63
C THR A 165 -2.06 -7.85 8.74
N THR A 166 -1.58 -7.90 9.98
CA THR A 166 -2.11 -7.06 11.06
C THR A 166 -1.28 -5.80 11.16
N VAL A 167 -1.93 -4.65 11.08
CA VAL A 167 -1.30 -3.34 11.20
C VAL A 167 -1.71 -2.71 12.52
N THR A 168 -0.74 -2.13 13.23
CA THR A 168 -0.90 -1.46 14.53
C THR A 168 -0.55 0.01 14.39
N ALA A 169 -1.45 0.89 14.82
CA ALA A 169 -1.23 2.32 14.92
C ALA A 169 -1.20 2.76 16.39
N ARG A 170 -0.23 3.60 16.74
CA ARG A 170 -0.07 4.18 18.08
C ARG A 170 0.30 5.65 17.97
N GLU A 171 -0.36 6.49 18.76
CA GLU A 171 0.02 7.89 18.88
C GLU A 171 1.38 8.01 19.60
N VAL A 172 2.31 8.74 19.01
CA VAL A 172 3.65 8.98 19.56
C VAL A 172 3.91 10.43 19.89
N LYS A 173 3.12 11.36 19.30
CA LYS A 173 3.20 12.79 19.61
C LYS A 173 1.83 13.43 19.42
N THR A 174 1.40 14.21 20.40
CA THR A 174 0.19 15.04 20.31
C THR A 174 0.52 16.51 20.08
N VAL A 175 -0.51 17.32 19.92
CA VAL A 175 -0.40 18.78 19.80
C VAL A 175 -0.62 19.47 21.14
N GLU A 176 -0.15 20.70 21.26
CA GLU A 176 -0.29 21.51 22.47
C GLU A 176 -1.75 21.65 22.89
N GLY A 177 -1.99 21.61 24.21
CA GLY A 177 -3.34 21.68 24.78
C GLY A 177 -4.09 20.35 24.82
N PHE A 178 -3.45 19.24 24.46
CA PHE A 178 -4.04 17.89 24.51
C PHE A 178 -3.14 16.91 25.26
N VAL A 179 -3.77 15.88 25.84
CA VAL A 179 -3.08 14.78 26.50
C VAL A 179 -2.84 13.67 25.47
N LEU A 180 -1.58 13.18 25.40
CA LEU A 180 -1.22 12.07 24.53
C LEU A 180 -1.90 10.79 25.03
N ASP A 181 -2.61 10.09 24.13
CA ASP A 181 -3.10 8.74 24.36
C ASP A 181 -2.20 7.75 23.61
N GLY A 182 -1.29 7.10 24.34
CA GLY A 182 -0.36 6.11 23.78
C GLY A 182 -0.96 4.72 23.57
N ALA A 183 -2.28 4.54 23.76
CA ALA A 183 -2.94 3.26 23.50
C ALA A 183 -2.86 2.87 22.02
N ALA A 184 -2.34 1.68 21.74
CA ALA A 184 -2.26 1.16 20.38
C ALA A 184 -3.58 0.51 19.95
N LYS A 185 -3.91 0.64 18.66
CA LYS A 185 -5.00 -0.11 18.03
C LYS A 185 -4.48 -0.89 16.83
N SER A 186 -4.95 -2.13 16.72
CA SER A 186 -4.55 -3.03 15.64
C SER A 186 -5.75 -3.43 14.79
N ILE A 187 -5.51 -3.68 13.51
CA ILE A 187 -6.52 -4.13 12.56
C ILE A 187 -5.93 -5.13 11.58
N LEU A 188 -6.66 -6.22 11.30
CA LEU A 188 -6.33 -7.14 10.23
C LEU A 188 -6.72 -6.52 8.89
N ILE A 189 -5.76 -6.39 7.99
CA ILE A 189 -5.95 -5.80 6.68
C ILE A 189 -6.70 -6.77 5.77
N LYS A 190 -7.84 -6.31 5.24
CA LYS A 190 -8.68 -7.07 4.32
C LYS A 190 -8.53 -6.54 2.90
N ALA A 191 -8.41 -7.45 1.96
CA ALA A 191 -8.21 -7.12 0.56
C ALA A 191 -9.34 -6.25 -0.01
N GLY A 192 -8.98 -5.19 -0.74
CA GLY A 192 -9.92 -4.32 -1.44
C GLY A 192 -10.82 -3.47 -0.54
N GLU A 193 -10.60 -3.45 0.78
CA GLU A 193 -11.40 -2.65 1.73
C GLU A 193 -10.69 -1.36 2.13
N VAL A 194 -11.47 -0.31 2.37
CA VAL A 194 -11.06 0.88 3.11
C VAL A 194 -11.45 0.66 4.56
N GLN A 195 -10.45 0.50 5.43
CA GLN A 195 -10.65 0.23 6.85
C GLN A 195 -10.25 1.45 7.68
N THR A 196 -10.90 1.69 8.83
CA THR A 196 -10.69 2.89 9.64
C THR A 196 -10.38 2.56 11.09
N LEU A 197 -9.31 3.17 11.63
CA LEU A 197 -9.01 3.22 13.06
C LEU A 197 -9.30 4.64 13.59
N ARG A 198 -10.08 4.75 14.68
CA ARG A 198 -10.43 6.01 15.31
C ARG A 198 -9.74 6.18 16.64
N PHE A 199 -9.17 7.37 16.86
CA PHE A 199 -8.47 7.77 18.07
C PHE A 199 -9.00 9.10 18.57
N TYR A 200 -8.95 9.32 19.90
CA TYR A 200 -9.45 10.50 20.54
C TYR A 200 -8.40 11.03 21.51
N ASN A 201 -8.31 12.38 21.67
CA ASN A 201 -7.53 12.99 22.74
C ASN A 201 -8.39 13.90 23.58
N VAL A 202 -8.19 13.84 24.90
CA VAL A 202 -8.79 14.80 25.82
C VAL A 202 -7.99 16.10 25.81
N ARG A 203 -8.67 17.22 26.03
CA ARG A 203 -8.00 18.51 26.26
C ARG A 203 -7.23 18.44 27.57
N ALA A 204 -6.02 18.98 27.58
CA ALA A 204 -5.28 19.17 28.81
C ALA A 204 -6.01 20.16 29.71
N GLY A 205 -6.11 19.82 30.99
CA GLY A 205 -6.66 20.74 31.99
C GLY A 205 -5.74 21.94 32.20
N GLY A 206 -6.30 23.09 32.46
CA GLY A 206 -5.57 24.31 32.81
C GLY A 206 -6.00 24.83 34.17
N LEU A 207 -5.05 25.39 34.91
CA LEU A 207 -5.34 26.11 36.17
C LEU A 207 -4.95 27.58 35.98
N THR A 208 -5.92 28.47 36.22
CA THR A 208 -5.66 29.91 36.28
C THR A 208 -5.72 30.36 37.72
N VAL A 209 -4.65 30.95 38.23
CA VAL A 209 -4.59 31.55 39.56
C VAL A 209 -4.66 33.07 39.41
N ILE A 210 -5.62 33.69 40.02
CA ILE A 210 -5.78 35.15 40.02
C ILE A 210 -5.69 35.67 41.47
N LYS A 211 -4.66 36.50 41.73
CA LYS A 211 -4.55 37.21 43.01
C LYS A 211 -5.28 38.54 42.90
N LYS A 212 -6.15 38.78 43.89
CA LYS A 212 -6.92 40.03 44.02
C LYS A 212 -6.72 40.64 45.40
N ASP A 213 -6.79 41.96 45.46
CA ASP A 213 -6.92 42.70 46.70
C ASP A 213 -8.31 42.43 47.32
N GLU A 214 -8.38 42.16 48.63
CA GLU A 214 -9.59 41.75 49.31
C GLU A 214 -10.62 42.87 49.36
N LYS A 215 -10.18 44.14 49.51
CA LYS A 215 -11.08 45.29 49.71
C LYS A 215 -11.55 45.88 48.39
N THR A 216 -10.66 45.94 47.40
CA THR A 216 -10.93 46.64 46.13
C THR A 216 -11.30 45.71 45.00
N GLY A 217 -11.04 44.41 45.14
CA GLY A 217 -11.18 43.42 44.06
C GLY A 217 -10.18 43.58 42.92
N ALA A 218 -9.24 44.53 43.00
CA ALA A 218 -8.25 44.79 41.99
C ALA A 218 -7.27 43.62 41.88
N ARG A 219 -6.79 43.32 40.64
CA ARG A 219 -5.76 42.31 40.41
C ARG A 219 -4.41 42.77 40.96
N ILE A 220 -3.71 41.88 41.68
CA ILE A 220 -2.39 42.15 42.22
C ILE A 220 -1.36 41.41 41.36
N PRO A 221 -0.60 42.10 40.49
CA PRO A 221 0.43 41.49 39.66
C PRO A 221 1.72 41.16 40.45
N GLY A 222 2.56 40.26 39.93
CA GLY A 222 3.86 39.94 40.49
C GLY A 222 3.89 39.05 41.73
N VAL A 223 2.76 38.52 42.15
CA VAL A 223 2.68 37.58 43.28
C VAL A 223 3.10 36.19 42.80
N GLN A 224 4.11 35.59 43.48
CA GLN A 224 4.58 34.24 43.21
C GLN A 224 3.67 33.22 43.95
N PHE A 225 3.34 32.12 43.23
CA PHE A 225 2.61 30.99 43.75
C PHE A 225 3.42 29.71 43.55
N GLU A 226 3.43 28.84 44.52
CA GLU A 226 3.89 27.48 44.37
C GLU A 226 2.68 26.58 44.14
N ILE A 227 2.68 25.83 43.05
CA ILE A 227 1.64 24.84 42.71
C ILE A 227 2.25 23.47 42.88
N ARG A 228 1.74 22.67 43.80
CA ARG A 228 2.19 21.29 44.01
C ARG A 228 1.09 20.32 43.63
N LYS A 229 1.48 19.22 43.03
CA LYS A 229 0.58 18.05 42.86
C LYS A 229 0.39 17.42 44.22
N MET A 230 -0.82 17.21 44.62
CA MET A 230 -1.10 16.35 45.78
C MET A 230 -1.00 14.90 45.28
N ASP A 231 0.02 14.20 45.69
CA ASP A 231 0.08 12.76 45.53
C ASP A 231 -0.94 12.16 46.53
N GLY A 232 -1.99 11.55 45.94
CA GLY A 232 -3.03 10.86 46.70
C GLY A 232 -2.51 9.52 47.24
#